data_13ee7c6f6d32549543233af8cd93e8e8
#
_entry.id   13ee7c6f6d32549543233af8cd93e8e8
#
_cell.length_a   1.000
_cell.length_b   1.000
_cell.length_c   1.000
_cell.angle_alpha   90.00
_cell.angle_beta   90.00
_cell.angle_gamma   90.00
#
_symmetry.space_group_name_H-M   'P 1'
#
loop_
_entity.id
_entity.type
_entity.pdbx_description
1 polymer ?
#
loop_
_entity_poly.entity_id
_entity_poly.type
_entity_poly.pdbx_seq_one_letter_code
_entity_poly.pdbx_strand_id
1 'polypeptide(L)'
;MSRRQGNCFNWDINCLSKEGFGAMQERPFEPLERPTEVGLLLLPSFSLLGVIAAIDVMRHANRLSGQKLYQWKTFSSEGDAVQSSNGLLLNVDGAPDMSLVPDFLFVCGGFNPERFKHPVVFKWLRHLARHRVRLGAVTTGAYVLARAGLLDGYACTIHWENADAFAGDFPNIDLRNNLYVIDRDRYSCSGATATLDLFLHIVSEAHGSGLAIGVAEELQVDRIRSTVDEQTRAHRMAVLHRSEKLAAAIAAMEGNLDTPLGVDRLADRAGLTRRQLHRLFRHHTGMSPTEYYRDVRLRRARLMLLNTTAPIVEVAVATGFSTHSHFTKCYRQRFGVSPSHDRLNV
;
A
#
# COMPACT_ATOMS: atom_id res chain seq x y z
N MET A 1 -0.74 -53.75 -7.36
CA MET A 1 0.68 -53.40 -7.51
C MET A 1 0.82 -52.48 -8.71
N SER A 2 1.10 -51.25 -8.56
CA SER A 2 1.84 -50.33 -9.46
C SER A 2 1.67 -48.91 -8.91
N ARG A 3 2.72 -48.40 -8.28
CA ARG A 3 2.87 -47.01 -7.83
C ARG A 3 3.01 -46.11 -9.04
N ARG A 4 2.13 -45.14 -9.24
CA ARG A 4 2.38 -44.00 -10.15
C ARG A 4 3.05 -42.87 -9.34
N GLN A 5 4.33 -42.66 -9.64
CA GLN A 5 5.11 -41.54 -9.23
C GLN A 5 4.54 -40.24 -9.85
N GLY A 6 4.39 -39.22 -9.02
CA GLY A 6 3.97 -37.89 -9.45
C GLY A 6 5.09 -37.21 -10.24
N ASN A 7 4.76 -36.74 -11.43
CA ASN A 7 5.63 -35.87 -12.22
C ASN A 7 5.62 -34.46 -11.60
N CYS A 8 6.73 -34.10 -10.95
CA CYS A 8 7.09 -32.70 -10.73
C CYS A 8 7.35 -32.05 -12.11
N PHE A 9 6.56 -31.06 -12.48
CA PHE A 9 6.86 -30.19 -13.61
C PHE A 9 8.11 -29.37 -13.31
N ASN A 10 9.22 -29.81 -13.84
CA ASN A 10 10.47 -29.07 -13.87
C ASN A 10 10.37 -28.06 -15.02
N TRP A 11 10.12 -26.77 -14.71
CA TRP A 11 10.21 -25.71 -15.71
C TRP A 11 11.69 -25.40 -15.94
N ASP A 12 12.16 -25.78 -17.11
CA ASP A 12 13.51 -25.48 -17.59
C ASP A 12 13.64 -23.96 -17.83
N ILE A 13 14.38 -23.28 -16.94
CA ILE A 13 14.52 -21.79 -16.88
C ILE A 13 15.42 -21.24 -18.01
N ASN A 14 15.94 -22.09 -18.91
CA ASN A 14 16.99 -21.72 -19.87
C ASN A 14 16.50 -21.30 -21.26
N CYS A 15 15.24 -21.04 -21.51
CA CYS A 15 14.76 -20.72 -22.83
C CYS A 15 14.02 -19.38 -22.93
N LEU A 16 14.72 -18.26 -22.62
CA LEU A 16 14.36 -16.94 -23.15
C LEU A 16 15.65 -16.16 -23.41
N SER A 17 15.90 -15.92 -24.68
CA SER A 17 17.06 -15.24 -25.24
C SER A 17 17.31 -13.85 -24.67
N LYS A 18 18.60 -13.56 -24.46
CA LYS A 18 19.17 -12.29 -23.95
C LYS A 18 19.09 -11.11 -24.96
N GLU A 19 18.10 -11.01 -25.79
CA GLU A 19 17.99 -9.94 -26.78
C GLU A 19 16.85 -9.01 -26.42
N GLY A 20 17.18 -7.85 -25.82
CA GLY A 20 16.23 -6.75 -25.64
C GLY A 20 16.48 -5.76 -24.51
N PHE A 21 17.47 -5.97 -23.65
CA PHE A 21 17.77 -4.98 -22.62
C PHE A 21 18.95 -4.11 -23.06
N GLY A 22 18.68 -2.84 -23.39
CA GLY A 22 19.68 -1.81 -23.56
C GLY A 22 20.56 -1.71 -22.32
N ALA A 23 21.89 -1.62 -22.50
CA ALA A 23 22.89 -1.65 -21.45
C ALA A 23 22.67 -0.55 -20.41
N MET A 24 21.92 -0.83 -19.35
CA MET A 24 22.11 -0.17 -18.06
C MET A 24 23.42 -0.69 -17.49
N GLN A 25 24.33 0.22 -17.16
CA GLN A 25 25.59 -0.13 -16.48
C GLN A 25 25.26 -0.83 -15.16
N GLU A 26 25.32 -2.17 -15.20
CA GLU A 26 25.18 -3.03 -14.04
C GLU A 26 26.34 -2.71 -13.07
N ARG A 27 26.05 -2.03 -11.97
CA ARG A 27 26.88 -2.25 -10.78
C ARG A 27 26.61 -3.69 -10.39
N PRO A 28 27.65 -4.56 -10.30
CA PRO A 28 27.44 -5.93 -9.83
C PRO A 28 26.82 -5.86 -8.43
N PHE A 29 25.70 -6.53 -8.23
CA PHE A 29 25.12 -6.70 -6.90
C PHE A 29 26.17 -7.35 -6.00
N GLU A 30 26.48 -6.71 -4.88
CA GLU A 30 27.35 -7.33 -3.89
C GLU A 30 26.68 -8.64 -3.41
N PRO A 31 27.43 -9.77 -3.39
CA PRO A 31 26.86 -11.04 -2.93
C PRO A 31 26.38 -10.90 -1.49
N LEU A 32 25.11 -11.17 -1.24
CA LEU A 32 24.60 -11.26 0.12
C LEU A 32 25.16 -12.51 0.80
N GLU A 33 25.58 -12.38 2.07
CA GLU A 33 26.02 -13.54 2.86
C GLU A 33 24.92 -14.60 2.99
N ARG A 34 23.64 -14.17 3.04
CA ARG A 34 22.45 -15.03 3.02
C ARG A 34 21.24 -14.28 2.47
N PRO A 35 20.23 -14.98 1.94
CA PRO A 35 19.00 -14.35 1.53
C PRO A 35 18.24 -13.75 2.72
N THR A 36 17.52 -12.65 2.47
CA THR A 36 16.57 -12.06 3.44
C THR A 36 15.41 -13.03 3.67
N GLU A 37 15.20 -13.43 4.92
CA GLU A 37 14.11 -14.33 5.31
C GLU A 37 12.83 -13.58 5.66
N VAL A 38 11.74 -13.91 4.97
CA VAL A 38 10.44 -13.27 5.14
C VAL A 38 9.39 -14.29 5.56
N GLY A 39 8.83 -14.12 6.76
CA GLY A 39 7.69 -14.88 7.24
C GLY A 39 6.37 -14.19 6.86
N LEU A 40 5.36 -14.97 6.43
CA LEU A 40 4.00 -14.52 6.14
C LEU A 40 3.03 -15.32 7.01
N LEU A 41 2.51 -14.71 8.09
CA LEU A 41 1.49 -15.32 8.94
C LEU A 41 0.11 -15.07 8.35
N LEU A 42 -0.55 -16.11 7.87
CA LEU A 42 -1.86 -16.07 7.23
C LEU A 42 -2.96 -16.25 8.29
N LEU A 43 -3.81 -15.24 8.44
CA LEU A 43 -4.98 -15.33 9.32
C LEU A 43 -6.18 -15.91 8.55
N PRO A 44 -7.17 -16.52 9.21
CA PRO A 44 -8.40 -16.95 8.55
C PRO A 44 -9.01 -15.83 7.71
N SER A 45 -9.47 -16.14 6.50
CA SER A 45 -10.01 -15.19 5.52
C SER A 45 -9.04 -14.09 5.10
N PHE A 46 -7.74 -14.36 5.09
CA PHE A 46 -6.71 -13.41 4.65
C PHE A 46 -6.91 -12.94 3.19
N SER A 47 -6.38 -11.78 2.86
CA SER A 47 -6.36 -11.27 1.49
C SER A 47 -5.32 -12.01 0.65
N LEU A 48 -5.77 -12.91 -0.22
CA LEU A 48 -4.87 -13.70 -1.08
C LEU A 48 -4.03 -12.80 -1.99
N LEU A 49 -4.63 -11.77 -2.59
CA LEU A 49 -3.92 -10.84 -3.47
C LEU A 49 -2.74 -10.17 -2.74
N GLY A 50 -2.92 -9.77 -1.48
CA GLY A 50 -1.82 -9.16 -0.71
C GLY A 50 -0.65 -10.13 -0.48
N VAL A 51 -0.93 -11.39 -0.19
CA VAL A 51 0.10 -12.42 0.02
C VAL A 51 0.84 -12.72 -1.28
N ILE A 52 0.11 -12.95 -2.37
CA ILE A 52 0.71 -13.26 -3.67
C ILE A 52 1.52 -12.06 -4.19
N ALA A 53 1.03 -10.84 -4.00
CA ALA A 53 1.75 -9.62 -4.36
C ALA A 53 3.13 -9.53 -3.67
N ALA A 54 3.20 -9.83 -2.37
CA ALA A 54 4.45 -9.87 -1.63
C ALA A 54 5.41 -10.93 -2.19
N ILE A 55 4.91 -12.15 -2.40
CA ILE A 55 5.71 -13.28 -2.90
C ILE A 55 6.20 -13.00 -4.33
N ASP A 56 5.36 -12.48 -5.20
CA ASP A 56 5.74 -12.22 -6.60
C ASP A 56 6.78 -11.11 -6.73
N VAL A 57 6.72 -10.05 -5.93
CA VAL A 57 7.78 -9.03 -5.90
C VAL A 57 9.12 -9.67 -5.51
N MET A 58 9.17 -10.48 -4.45
CA MET A 58 10.39 -11.16 -4.00
C MET A 58 10.90 -12.17 -5.04
N ARG A 59 10.00 -12.93 -5.65
CA ARG A 59 10.32 -13.91 -6.71
C ARG A 59 10.92 -13.22 -7.94
N HIS A 60 10.35 -12.09 -8.38
CA HIS A 60 10.88 -11.34 -9.51
C HIS A 60 12.21 -10.66 -9.18
N ALA A 61 12.39 -10.15 -7.95
CA ALA A 61 13.67 -9.63 -7.50
C ALA A 61 14.78 -10.70 -7.56
N ASN A 62 14.50 -11.92 -7.08
CA ASN A 62 15.42 -13.04 -7.21
C ASN A 62 15.74 -13.35 -8.67
N ARG A 63 14.71 -13.41 -9.54
CA ARG A 63 14.89 -13.74 -10.96
C ARG A 63 15.71 -12.70 -11.71
N LEU A 64 15.39 -11.42 -11.54
CA LEU A 64 16.05 -10.34 -12.28
C LEU A 64 17.50 -10.11 -11.81
N SER A 65 17.78 -10.27 -10.52
CA SER A 65 19.14 -10.18 -10.00
C SER A 65 20.01 -11.39 -10.31
N GLY A 66 19.40 -12.51 -10.69
CA GLY A 66 20.11 -13.80 -10.84
C GLY A 66 20.62 -14.38 -9.52
N GLN A 67 20.21 -13.83 -8.38
CA GLN A 67 20.62 -14.22 -7.04
C GLN A 67 19.40 -14.55 -6.18
N LYS A 68 19.57 -15.39 -5.14
CA LYS A 68 18.53 -15.65 -4.13
C LYS A 68 18.58 -14.53 -3.08
N LEU A 69 18.01 -13.35 -3.40
CA LEU A 69 17.95 -12.20 -2.50
C LEU A 69 16.97 -12.41 -1.35
N TYR A 70 15.87 -13.10 -1.63
CA TYR A 70 14.78 -13.37 -0.70
C TYR A 70 14.43 -14.85 -0.63
N GLN A 71 14.06 -15.30 0.54
CA GLN A 71 13.33 -16.55 0.75
C GLN A 71 12.17 -16.30 1.69
N TRP A 72 11.07 -17.02 1.51
CA TRP A 72 9.87 -16.83 2.33
C TRP A 72 9.33 -18.14 2.83
N LYS A 73 8.63 -18.04 3.97
CA LYS A 73 7.82 -19.12 4.55
C LYS A 73 6.46 -18.58 4.94
N THR A 74 5.46 -19.41 4.76
CA THR A 74 4.08 -19.11 5.15
C THR A 74 3.72 -19.87 6.43
N PHE A 75 2.96 -19.21 7.30
CA PHE A 75 2.56 -19.77 8.59
C PHE A 75 1.04 -19.60 8.77
N SER A 76 0.43 -20.50 9.52
CA SER A 76 -0.89 -20.31 10.11
C SER A 76 -0.83 -20.49 11.62
N SER A 77 -1.90 -20.22 12.33
CA SER A 77 -1.92 -20.35 13.79
C SER A 77 -1.58 -21.75 14.30
N GLU A 78 -1.99 -22.78 13.55
CA GLU A 78 -1.84 -24.20 13.90
C GLU A 78 -0.94 -24.97 12.91
N GLY A 79 -0.52 -24.35 11.81
CA GLY A 79 0.25 -25.02 10.75
C GLY A 79 -0.62 -25.69 9.69
N ASP A 80 -1.94 -25.60 9.81
CA ASP A 80 -2.88 -26.14 8.84
C ASP A 80 -3.11 -25.18 7.67
N ALA A 81 -3.64 -25.71 6.56
CA ALA A 81 -4.04 -24.90 5.42
C ALA A 81 -5.09 -23.85 5.80
N VAL A 82 -4.97 -22.64 5.24
CA VAL A 82 -5.84 -21.49 5.55
C VAL A 82 -6.68 -21.11 4.35
N GLN A 83 -7.98 -20.94 4.58
CA GLN A 83 -8.87 -20.41 3.56
C GLN A 83 -8.76 -18.89 3.48
N SER A 84 -8.52 -18.39 2.28
CA SER A 84 -8.47 -16.95 1.96
C SER A 84 -9.88 -16.35 1.85
N SER A 85 -9.98 -15.03 1.80
CA SER A 85 -11.24 -14.29 1.69
C SER A 85 -12.03 -14.58 0.41
N ASN A 86 -11.38 -15.08 -0.64
CA ASN A 86 -12.03 -15.50 -1.91
C ASN A 86 -12.34 -17.01 -1.98
N GLY A 87 -12.15 -17.74 -0.88
CA GLY A 87 -12.49 -19.16 -0.77
C GLY A 87 -11.39 -20.13 -1.16
N LEU A 88 -10.28 -19.68 -1.71
CA LEU A 88 -9.15 -20.55 -2.04
C LEU A 88 -8.39 -20.98 -0.78
N LEU A 89 -8.03 -22.26 -0.74
CA LEU A 89 -7.26 -22.84 0.35
C LEU A 89 -5.78 -22.79 0.01
N LEU A 90 -4.97 -22.26 0.92
CA LEU A 90 -3.51 -22.20 0.80
C LEU A 90 -2.86 -23.06 1.87
N ASN A 91 -2.03 -24.01 1.45
CA ASN A 91 -1.15 -24.75 2.35
C ASN A 91 -0.06 -23.82 2.87
N VAL A 92 0.37 -24.03 4.10
CA VAL A 92 1.44 -23.26 4.74
C VAL A 92 2.62 -24.15 5.09
N ASP A 93 3.78 -23.53 5.36
CA ASP A 93 5.00 -24.24 5.71
C ASP A 93 5.04 -24.67 7.19
N GLY A 94 4.21 -24.07 8.06
CA GLY A 94 4.15 -24.45 9.46
C GLY A 94 3.34 -23.55 10.37
N ALA A 95 3.49 -23.80 11.69
CA ALA A 95 2.94 -23.02 12.79
C ALA A 95 3.99 -22.06 13.39
N PRO A 96 3.59 -21.14 14.32
CA PRO A 96 4.52 -20.33 15.10
C PRO A 96 5.58 -21.15 15.79
N ASP A 97 6.84 -20.90 15.49
CA ASP A 97 8.01 -21.58 16.07
C ASP A 97 8.98 -20.55 16.66
N MET A 98 9.28 -20.69 17.96
CA MET A 98 10.16 -19.77 18.69
C MET A 98 11.63 -19.89 18.28
N SER A 99 12.01 -20.97 17.60
CA SER A 99 13.37 -21.15 17.06
C SER A 99 13.60 -20.41 15.75
N LEU A 100 12.53 -20.05 15.04
CA LEU A 100 12.58 -19.33 13.75
C LEU A 100 12.55 -17.82 14.00
N VAL A 101 13.62 -17.15 13.61
CA VAL A 101 13.77 -15.69 13.73
C VAL A 101 14.08 -15.12 12.34
N PRO A 102 13.05 -14.88 11.50
CA PRO A 102 13.23 -14.30 10.17
C PRO A 102 13.62 -12.82 10.25
N ASP A 103 14.09 -12.23 9.15
CA ASP A 103 14.38 -10.80 9.09
C ASP A 103 13.11 -9.95 9.11
N PHE A 104 12.03 -10.47 8.52
CA PHE A 104 10.69 -9.86 8.52
C PHE A 104 9.62 -10.89 8.87
N LEU A 105 8.59 -10.46 9.57
CA LEU A 105 7.34 -11.21 9.67
C LEU A 105 6.16 -10.30 9.37
N PHE A 106 5.36 -10.65 8.35
CA PHE A 106 4.13 -9.94 8.00
C PHE A 106 2.91 -10.72 8.45
N VAL A 107 2.02 -10.08 9.21
CA VAL A 107 0.71 -10.61 9.55
C VAL A 107 -0.28 -10.24 8.45
N CYS A 108 -0.77 -11.25 7.73
CA CYS A 108 -1.66 -11.08 6.59
C CYS A 108 -3.11 -11.31 7.05
N GLY A 109 -3.87 -10.23 7.20
CA GLY A 109 -5.24 -10.25 7.67
C GLY A 109 -6.29 -10.22 6.55
N GLY A 110 -7.54 -10.33 6.96
CA GLY A 110 -8.72 -10.31 6.11
C GLY A 110 -9.97 -9.88 6.87
N PHE A 111 -11.07 -10.64 6.75
CA PHE A 111 -12.33 -10.31 7.41
C PHE A 111 -12.33 -10.59 8.92
N ASN A 112 -13.11 -9.80 9.66
CA ASN A 112 -13.36 -9.96 11.11
C ASN A 112 -12.07 -10.03 11.97
N PRO A 113 -11.12 -9.09 11.82
CA PRO A 113 -9.86 -9.14 12.54
C PRO A 113 -10.05 -9.03 14.06
N GLU A 114 -11.15 -8.45 14.52
CA GLU A 114 -11.52 -8.31 15.91
C GLU A 114 -11.81 -9.65 16.59
N ARG A 115 -12.09 -10.71 15.84
CA ARG A 115 -12.34 -12.06 16.35
C ARG A 115 -11.08 -12.87 16.59
N PHE A 116 -9.98 -12.49 15.94
CA PHE A 116 -8.72 -13.22 16.09
C PHE A 116 -8.11 -13.01 17.47
N LYS A 117 -8.12 -14.07 18.30
CA LYS A 117 -7.57 -14.10 19.66
C LYS A 117 -6.79 -15.40 19.83
N HIS A 118 -5.49 -15.37 19.55
CA HIS A 118 -4.65 -16.57 19.60
C HIS A 118 -3.41 -16.32 20.48
N PRO A 119 -3.41 -16.79 21.74
CA PRO A 119 -2.33 -16.48 22.70
C PRO A 119 -0.94 -16.91 22.23
N VAL A 120 -0.82 -18.05 21.54
CA VAL A 120 0.46 -18.56 21.03
C VAL A 120 1.01 -17.62 19.96
N VAL A 121 0.16 -17.15 19.02
CA VAL A 121 0.55 -16.17 17.99
C VAL A 121 1.01 -14.87 18.64
N PHE A 122 0.26 -14.34 19.61
CA PHE A 122 0.66 -13.10 20.30
C PHE A 122 1.99 -13.26 21.05
N LYS A 123 2.22 -14.42 21.68
CA LYS A 123 3.48 -14.73 22.34
C LYS A 123 4.62 -14.78 21.35
N TRP A 124 4.43 -15.43 20.21
CA TRP A 124 5.41 -15.53 19.13
C TRP A 124 5.76 -14.16 18.56
N LEU A 125 4.77 -13.33 18.22
CA LEU A 125 4.98 -11.97 17.71
C LEU A 125 5.80 -11.11 18.69
N ARG A 126 5.51 -11.18 20.00
CA ARG A 126 6.29 -10.46 21.02
C ARG A 126 7.71 -11.03 21.17
N HIS A 127 7.87 -12.33 20.99
CA HIS A 127 9.19 -12.97 20.96
C HIS A 127 10.01 -12.43 19.78
N LEU A 128 9.46 -12.43 18.57
CA LEU A 128 10.11 -11.90 17.37
C LEU A 128 10.47 -10.41 17.52
N ALA A 129 9.59 -9.60 18.09
CA ALA A 129 9.88 -8.20 18.36
C ALA A 129 11.09 -7.99 19.30
N ARG A 130 11.24 -8.84 20.34
CA ARG A 130 12.41 -8.82 21.24
C ARG A 130 13.70 -9.21 20.52
N HIS A 131 13.62 -10.01 19.47
CA HIS A 131 14.74 -10.40 18.62
C HIS A 131 14.96 -9.42 17.45
N ARG A 132 14.32 -8.21 17.50
CA ARG A 132 14.45 -7.15 16.50
C ARG A 132 14.01 -7.55 15.09
N VAL A 133 13.14 -8.54 14.98
CA VAL A 133 12.48 -8.87 13.72
C VAL A 133 11.60 -7.68 13.29
N ARG A 134 11.73 -7.27 12.04
CA ARG A 134 10.87 -6.24 11.45
C ARG A 134 9.47 -6.80 11.27
N LEU A 135 8.49 -6.20 11.95
CA LEU A 135 7.12 -6.71 11.95
C LEU A 135 6.25 -5.91 10.99
N GLY A 136 5.52 -6.61 10.15
CA GLY A 136 4.63 -6.02 9.17
C GLY A 136 3.18 -6.45 9.33
N ALA A 137 2.28 -5.66 8.76
CA ALA A 137 0.86 -5.93 8.68
C ALA A 137 0.34 -5.68 7.27
N VAL A 138 -0.36 -6.64 6.72
CA VAL A 138 -1.05 -6.53 5.44
C VAL A 138 -2.56 -6.54 5.69
N THR A 139 -3.28 -5.57 5.10
CA THR A 139 -4.73 -5.38 5.25
C THR A 139 -5.13 -5.13 6.71
N THR A 140 -5.75 -6.09 7.37
CA THR A 140 -6.20 -6.01 8.77
C THR A 140 -5.25 -6.67 9.76
N GLY A 141 -4.08 -7.13 9.31
CA GLY A 141 -3.04 -7.68 10.18
C GLY A 141 -2.60 -6.72 11.30
N ALA A 142 -2.78 -5.40 11.08
CA ALA A 142 -2.53 -4.37 12.08
C ALA A 142 -3.32 -4.58 13.39
N TYR A 143 -4.54 -5.14 13.34
CA TYR A 143 -5.30 -5.51 14.54
C TYR A 143 -4.56 -6.49 15.44
N VAL A 144 -3.91 -7.47 14.83
CA VAL A 144 -3.18 -8.51 15.58
C VAL A 144 -1.92 -7.93 16.22
N LEU A 145 -1.19 -7.08 15.49
CA LEU A 145 -0.02 -6.39 16.04
C LEU A 145 -0.41 -5.41 17.15
N ALA A 146 -1.51 -4.64 16.97
CA ALA A 146 -2.02 -3.72 17.98
C ALA A 146 -2.42 -4.45 19.27
N ARG A 147 -3.16 -5.56 19.16
CA ARG A 147 -3.54 -6.40 20.32
C ARG A 147 -2.34 -7.06 21.02
N ALA A 148 -1.29 -7.34 20.28
CA ALA A 148 -0.05 -7.81 20.87
C ALA A 148 0.73 -6.69 21.58
N GLY A 149 0.28 -5.41 21.55
CA GLY A 149 0.98 -4.24 22.10
C GLY A 149 2.23 -3.86 21.29
N LEU A 150 2.25 -4.17 20.00
CA LEU A 150 3.44 -4.03 19.13
C LEU A 150 3.35 -2.82 18.19
N LEU A 151 2.27 -2.05 18.26
CA LEU A 151 2.07 -0.79 17.53
C LEU A 151 1.98 0.43 18.44
N ASP A 152 2.12 0.28 19.77
CA ASP A 152 2.09 1.39 20.70
C ASP A 152 3.25 2.36 20.44
N GLY A 153 2.94 3.62 20.18
CA GLY A 153 3.92 4.64 19.82
C GLY A 153 4.50 4.53 18.41
N TYR A 154 3.86 3.76 17.54
CA TYR A 154 4.17 3.65 16.12
C TYR A 154 3.06 4.22 15.26
N ALA A 155 3.44 4.76 14.10
CA ALA A 155 2.50 5.05 13.03
C ALA A 155 2.20 3.78 12.23
N CYS A 156 0.95 3.61 11.83
CA CYS A 156 0.54 2.50 10.97
C CYS A 156 -0.60 2.88 10.02
N THR A 157 -0.89 1.99 9.09
CA THR A 157 -2.11 2.03 8.27
C THR A 157 -2.82 0.68 8.32
N ILE A 158 -4.10 0.71 7.97
CA ILE A 158 -4.97 -0.46 7.85
C ILE A 158 -5.90 -0.26 6.64
N HIS A 159 -6.55 -1.31 6.18
CA HIS A 159 -7.58 -1.20 5.16
C HIS A 159 -8.66 -0.20 5.57
N TRP A 160 -9.03 0.71 4.68
CA TRP A 160 -9.92 1.85 4.96
C TRP A 160 -11.27 1.44 5.59
N GLU A 161 -11.84 0.30 5.22
CA GLU A 161 -13.10 -0.20 5.82
C GLU A 161 -13.00 -0.42 7.32
N ASN A 162 -11.82 -0.71 7.84
CA ASN A 162 -11.58 -1.00 9.23
C ASN A 162 -10.99 0.20 10.00
N ALA A 163 -10.69 1.31 9.32
CA ALA A 163 -9.97 2.43 9.91
C ALA A 163 -10.71 3.06 11.11
N ASP A 164 -12.02 3.32 10.97
CA ASP A 164 -12.83 3.93 12.04
C ASP A 164 -12.93 3.01 13.26
N ALA A 165 -13.17 1.69 13.04
CA ALA A 165 -13.24 0.71 14.11
C ALA A 165 -11.89 0.52 14.81
N PHE A 166 -10.80 0.46 14.02
CA PHE A 166 -9.45 0.35 14.55
C PHE A 166 -9.07 1.57 15.41
N ALA A 167 -9.36 2.78 14.94
CA ALA A 167 -9.10 4.01 15.69
C ALA A 167 -9.92 4.07 17.01
N GLY A 168 -11.13 3.52 17.01
CA GLY A 168 -11.95 3.39 18.22
C GLY A 168 -11.38 2.40 19.22
N ASP A 169 -10.89 1.25 18.75
CA ASP A 169 -10.32 0.18 19.58
C ASP A 169 -8.90 0.54 20.10
N PHE A 170 -8.13 1.34 19.34
CA PHE A 170 -6.73 1.67 19.62
C PHE A 170 -6.46 3.19 19.49
N PRO A 171 -7.06 4.03 20.33
CA PRO A 171 -7.00 5.49 20.19
C PRO A 171 -5.59 6.10 20.35
N ASN A 172 -4.64 5.36 20.91
CA ASN A 172 -3.27 5.83 21.14
C ASN A 172 -2.31 5.48 19.98
N ILE A 173 -2.76 4.79 18.94
CA ILE A 173 -1.96 4.45 17.78
C ILE A 173 -2.10 5.55 16.73
N ASP A 174 -0.99 6.03 16.15
CA ASP A 174 -0.98 6.99 15.03
C ASP A 174 -1.45 6.31 13.73
N LEU A 175 -2.78 6.26 13.55
CA LEU A 175 -3.38 5.68 12.35
C LEU A 175 -3.35 6.68 11.19
N ARG A 176 -2.69 6.30 10.08
CA ARG A 176 -2.57 7.11 8.87
C ARG A 176 -3.38 6.52 7.72
N ASN A 177 -3.87 7.40 6.83
CA ASN A 177 -4.65 7.01 5.66
C ASN A 177 -3.78 6.74 4.41
N ASN A 178 -2.52 6.41 4.58
CA ASN A 178 -1.58 6.12 3.50
C ASN A 178 -1.79 4.69 2.96
N LEU A 179 -1.35 4.43 1.72
CA LEU A 179 -1.39 3.08 1.15
C LEU A 179 -0.52 2.12 1.97
N TYR A 180 0.64 2.59 2.39
CA TYR A 180 1.50 1.89 3.34
C TYR A 180 2.26 2.90 4.22
N VAL A 181 2.65 2.44 5.39
CA VAL A 181 3.41 3.20 6.39
C VAL A 181 4.58 2.34 6.85
N ILE A 182 5.75 2.95 6.89
CA ILE A 182 6.95 2.39 7.50
C ILE A 182 7.35 3.34 8.62
N ASP A 183 7.41 2.83 9.83
CA ASP A 183 7.87 3.57 10.99
C ASP A 183 8.87 2.71 11.75
N ARG A 184 10.15 3.05 11.63
CA ARG A 184 11.28 2.32 12.21
C ARG A 184 11.28 0.83 11.76
N ASP A 185 11.01 -0.09 12.66
CA ASP A 185 10.93 -1.54 12.44
C ASP A 185 9.49 -2.07 12.29
N ARG A 186 8.51 -1.18 12.04
CA ARG A 186 7.11 -1.51 11.79
C ARG A 186 6.69 -1.13 10.38
N TYR A 187 6.06 -2.07 9.72
CA TYR A 187 5.61 -1.96 8.33
C TYR A 187 4.12 -2.23 8.27
N SER A 188 3.36 -1.44 7.58
CA SER A 188 1.92 -1.72 7.42
C SER A 188 1.45 -1.25 6.06
N CYS A 189 0.52 -1.98 5.46
CA CYS A 189 -0.13 -1.56 4.22
C CYS A 189 -1.63 -1.88 4.23
N SER A 190 -2.38 -1.13 3.45
CA SER A 190 -3.83 -1.29 3.31
C SER A 190 -4.24 -2.58 2.60
N GLY A 191 -3.28 -3.33 2.07
CA GLY A 191 -3.52 -4.61 1.39
C GLY A 191 -3.71 -4.47 -0.11
N ALA A 192 -4.12 -5.56 -0.76
CA ALA A 192 -4.27 -5.67 -2.20
C ALA A 192 -3.01 -5.17 -2.95
N THR A 193 -3.16 -4.25 -3.92
CA THR A 193 -2.03 -3.71 -4.68
C THR A 193 -1.10 -2.79 -3.88
N ALA A 194 -1.52 -2.27 -2.72
CA ALA A 194 -0.62 -1.52 -1.84
C ALA A 194 0.49 -2.40 -1.23
N THR A 195 0.28 -3.72 -1.22
CA THR A 195 1.33 -4.67 -0.84
C THR A 195 2.45 -4.73 -1.87
N LEU A 196 2.14 -4.61 -3.17
CA LEU A 196 3.16 -4.47 -4.22
C LEU A 196 4.06 -3.27 -3.93
N ASP A 197 3.47 -2.10 -3.66
CA ASP A 197 4.22 -0.86 -3.41
C ASP A 197 5.12 -0.98 -2.18
N LEU A 198 4.61 -1.56 -1.09
CA LEU A 198 5.39 -1.79 0.12
C LEU A 198 6.59 -2.71 -0.14
N PHE A 199 6.39 -3.83 -0.84
CA PHE A 199 7.47 -4.77 -1.12
C PHE A 199 8.44 -4.24 -2.19
N LEU A 200 7.96 -3.49 -3.19
CA LEU A 200 8.83 -2.76 -4.13
C LEU A 200 9.68 -1.72 -3.42
N HIS A 201 9.13 -1.02 -2.41
CA HIS A 201 9.90 -0.12 -1.57
C HIS A 201 10.98 -0.87 -0.78
N ILE A 202 10.66 -2.03 -0.18
CA ILE A 202 11.64 -2.87 0.54
C ILE A 202 12.76 -3.32 -0.40
N VAL A 203 12.44 -3.73 -1.62
CA VAL A 203 13.44 -4.09 -2.64
C VAL A 203 14.29 -2.88 -3.01
N SER A 204 13.68 -1.71 -3.20
CA SER A 204 14.38 -0.47 -3.55
C SER A 204 15.38 -0.04 -2.47
N GLU A 205 14.98 -0.10 -1.19
CA GLU A 205 15.83 0.25 -0.06
C GLU A 205 17.01 -0.72 0.11
N ALA A 206 16.77 -2.02 -0.10
CA ALA A 206 17.79 -3.05 0.10
C ALA A 206 18.73 -3.23 -1.08
N HIS A 207 18.25 -3.06 -2.32
CA HIS A 207 18.96 -3.45 -3.54
C HIS A 207 18.99 -2.36 -4.62
N GLY A 208 18.49 -1.18 -4.30
CA GLY A 208 18.46 -0.02 -5.21
C GLY A 208 17.21 0.06 -6.08
N SER A 209 16.90 1.28 -6.51
CA SER A 209 15.69 1.59 -7.30
C SER A 209 15.65 0.90 -8.66
N GLY A 210 16.81 0.64 -9.28
CA GLY A 210 16.88 -0.03 -10.58
C GLY A 210 16.25 -1.43 -10.56
N LEU A 211 16.54 -2.24 -9.52
CA LEU A 211 15.92 -3.56 -9.38
C LEU A 211 14.41 -3.45 -9.12
N ALA A 212 13.99 -2.52 -8.27
CA ALA A 212 12.57 -2.32 -7.96
C ALA A 212 11.78 -1.88 -9.21
N ILE A 213 12.34 -1.02 -10.06
CA ILE A 213 11.73 -0.61 -11.33
C ILE A 213 11.61 -1.81 -12.26
N GLY A 214 12.67 -2.59 -12.45
CA GLY A 214 12.60 -3.81 -13.27
C GLY A 214 11.55 -4.81 -12.78
N VAL A 215 11.40 -4.99 -11.45
CA VAL A 215 10.34 -5.82 -10.87
C VAL A 215 8.95 -5.24 -11.17
N ALA A 216 8.78 -3.92 -11.06
CA ALA A 216 7.51 -3.25 -11.36
C ALA A 216 7.12 -3.43 -12.84
N GLU A 217 8.08 -3.32 -13.77
CA GLU A 217 7.86 -3.55 -15.21
C GLU A 217 7.41 -4.99 -15.49
N GLU A 218 8.05 -5.99 -14.87
CA GLU A 218 7.63 -7.40 -14.99
C GLU A 218 6.21 -7.66 -14.47
N LEU A 219 5.82 -6.95 -13.42
CA LEU A 219 4.48 -7.04 -12.83
C LEU A 219 3.47 -6.12 -13.52
N GLN A 220 3.86 -5.44 -14.61
CA GLN A 220 3.01 -4.49 -15.35
C GLN A 220 2.45 -3.38 -14.44
N VAL A 221 3.28 -2.89 -13.52
CA VAL A 221 2.94 -1.78 -12.62
C VAL A 221 3.45 -0.49 -13.23
N ASP A 222 2.54 0.33 -13.73
CA ASP A 222 2.88 1.60 -14.41
C ASP A 222 3.61 2.60 -13.50
N ARG A 223 3.39 2.52 -12.19
CA ARG A 223 3.97 3.42 -11.20
C ARG A 223 4.08 2.75 -9.83
N ILE A 224 5.26 2.82 -9.22
CA ILE A 224 5.46 2.50 -7.80
C ILE A 224 4.92 3.68 -6.97
N ARG A 225 3.90 3.45 -6.16
CA ARG A 225 3.33 4.45 -5.27
C ARG A 225 4.19 4.57 -4.00
N SER A 226 4.26 5.78 -3.45
CA SER A 226 5.14 6.11 -2.33
C SER A 226 4.40 6.17 -0.98
N THR A 227 5.15 6.34 0.10
CA THR A 227 4.60 6.49 1.48
C THR A 227 3.67 7.68 1.66
N VAL A 228 3.68 8.67 0.75
CA VAL A 228 2.77 9.82 0.81
C VAL A 228 1.47 9.61 0.01
N ASP A 229 1.37 8.52 -0.76
CA ASP A 229 0.15 8.19 -1.48
C ASP A 229 -0.92 7.65 -0.50
N GLU A 230 -2.11 8.22 -0.57
CA GLU A 230 -3.23 7.89 0.31
C GLU A 230 -4.16 6.84 -0.31
N GLN A 231 -4.92 6.15 0.54
CA GLN A 231 -6.00 5.25 0.12
C GLN A 231 -7.14 6.08 -0.51
N THR A 232 -7.11 6.23 -1.81
CA THR A 232 -8.02 7.13 -2.58
C THR A 232 -9.51 6.81 -2.37
N ARG A 233 -9.85 5.57 -2.07
CA ARG A 233 -11.24 5.15 -1.85
C ARG A 233 -11.75 5.36 -0.43
N ALA A 234 -10.90 5.35 0.59
CA ALA A 234 -11.31 5.52 1.97
C ALA A 234 -12.09 6.82 2.16
N HIS A 235 -11.57 7.90 1.64
CA HIS A 235 -12.21 9.21 1.73
C HIS A 235 -13.44 9.31 0.81
N ARG A 236 -13.35 8.76 -0.39
CA ARG A 236 -14.43 8.84 -1.40
C ARG A 236 -15.64 7.99 -1.04
N MET A 237 -15.45 6.74 -0.59
CA MET A 237 -16.56 5.83 -0.30
C MET A 237 -17.23 6.13 1.04
N ALA A 238 -16.50 6.45 2.09
CA ALA A 238 -17.09 6.91 3.36
C ALA A 238 -17.96 8.16 3.17
N VAL A 239 -17.55 9.03 2.27
CA VAL A 239 -18.27 10.26 1.90
C VAL A 239 -19.48 9.97 1.01
N LEU A 240 -19.35 9.09 0.01
CA LEU A 240 -20.42 8.76 -0.95
C LEU A 240 -21.56 7.95 -0.29
N HIS A 241 -21.24 7.03 0.63
CA HIS A 241 -22.26 6.24 1.33
C HIS A 241 -23.00 7.02 2.40
N ARG A 242 -22.46 8.14 2.89
CA ARG A 242 -23.09 8.92 3.98
C ARG A 242 -24.00 10.04 3.52
N SER A 243 -23.90 10.48 2.26
CA SER A 243 -24.77 11.55 1.73
C SER A 243 -24.73 11.65 0.21
N GLU A 244 -25.82 11.34 -0.47
CA GLU A 244 -25.99 11.54 -1.92
C GLU A 244 -25.68 12.98 -2.36
N LYS A 245 -26.03 13.96 -1.53
CA LYS A 245 -25.78 15.37 -1.80
C LYS A 245 -24.30 15.72 -1.77
N LEU A 246 -23.53 15.10 -0.87
CA LEU A 246 -22.08 15.27 -0.83
C LEU A 246 -21.40 14.56 -2.02
N ALA A 247 -21.91 13.39 -2.39
CA ALA A 247 -21.48 12.66 -3.58
C ALA A 247 -21.69 13.48 -4.86
N ALA A 248 -22.85 14.12 -5.02
CA ALA A 248 -23.15 15.00 -6.15
C ALA A 248 -22.20 16.21 -6.22
N ALA A 249 -21.90 16.82 -5.05
CA ALA A 249 -20.94 17.94 -5.00
C ALA A 249 -19.51 17.50 -5.40
N ILE A 250 -19.05 16.34 -4.91
CA ILE A 250 -17.72 15.80 -5.24
C ILE A 250 -17.65 15.39 -6.71
N ALA A 251 -18.67 14.74 -7.26
CA ALA A 251 -18.74 14.43 -8.69
C ALA A 251 -18.69 15.70 -9.56
N ALA A 252 -19.35 16.77 -9.13
CA ALA A 252 -19.29 18.06 -9.80
C ALA A 252 -17.89 18.69 -9.73
N MET A 253 -17.16 18.51 -8.64
CA MET A 253 -15.76 18.96 -8.52
C MET A 253 -14.84 18.18 -9.46
N GLU A 254 -14.95 16.84 -9.45
CA GLU A 254 -14.13 15.95 -10.28
C GLU A 254 -14.36 16.14 -11.79
N GLY A 255 -15.57 16.45 -12.19
CA GLY A 255 -15.91 16.74 -13.58
C GLY A 255 -15.52 18.15 -14.07
N ASN A 256 -14.97 19.03 -13.20
CA ASN A 256 -14.61 20.41 -13.54
C ASN A 256 -13.27 20.80 -12.91
N LEU A 257 -12.21 20.03 -13.19
CA LEU A 257 -10.89 20.27 -12.60
C LEU A 257 -10.14 21.43 -13.26
N ASP A 258 -10.26 21.56 -14.56
CA ASP A 258 -9.65 22.62 -15.39
C ASP A 258 -10.33 23.98 -15.21
N THR A 259 -11.65 23.97 -15.04
CA THR A 259 -12.47 25.17 -14.85
C THR A 259 -13.26 25.05 -13.54
N PRO A 260 -12.62 25.33 -12.39
CA PRO A 260 -13.21 25.06 -11.09
C PRO A 260 -14.50 25.82 -10.84
N LEU A 261 -15.53 25.11 -10.42
CA LEU A 261 -16.81 25.69 -10.05
C LEU A 261 -16.72 26.47 -8.73
N GLY A 262 -17.37 27.62 -8.66
CA GLY A 262 -17.55 28.34 -7.40
C GLY A 262 -18.43 27.56 -6.42
N VAL A 263 -18.27 27.86 -5.12
CA VAL A 263 -18.96 27.16 -4.02
C VAL A 263 -20.48 27.21 -4.17
N ASP A 264 -21.02 28.29 -4.70
CA ASP A 264 -22.47 28.46 -4.88
C ASP A 264 -23.00 27.50 -5.97
N ARG A 265 -22.29 27.38 -7.11
CA ARG A 265 -22.62 26.39 -8.16
C ARG A 265 -22.50 24.94 -7.69
N LEU A 266 -21.53 24.65 -6.81
CA LEU A 266 -21.41 23.32 -6.21
C LEU A 266 -22.58 23.02 -5.27
N ALA A 267 -23.01 24.03 -4.49
CA ALA A 267 -24.18 23.92 -3.62
C ALA A 267 -25.46 23.67 -4.43
N ASP A 268 -25.67 24.44 -5.50
CA ASP A 268 -26.83 24.29 -6.39
C ASP A 268 -26.88 22.87 -7.01
N ARG A 269 -25.73 22.36 -7.50
CA ARG A 269 -25.67 21.01 -8.08
C ARG A 269 -25.94 19.89 -7.06
N ALA A 270 -25.66 20.13 -5.78
CA ALA A 270 -25.94 19.20 -4.70
C ALA A 270 -27.35 19.39 -4.09
N GLY A 271 -28.13 20.35 -4.55
CA GLY A 271 -29.43 20.71 -3.95
C GLY A 271 -29.28 21.20 -2.51
N LEU A 272 -28.27 22.02 -2.23
CA LEU A 272 -27.91 22.54 -0.92
C LEU A 272 -27.73 24.06 -0.97
N THR A 273 -27.92 24.72 0.18
CA THR A 273 -27.39 26.07 0.37
C THR A 273 -25.88 26.02 0.62
N ARG A 274 -25.17 27.13 0.35
CA ARG A 274 -23.74 27.26 0.65
C ARG A 274 -23.38 26.88 2.10
N ARG A 275 -24.19 27.30 3.06
CA ARG A 275 -24.00 26.99 4.50
C ARG A 275 -24.15 25.50 4.77
N GLN A 276 -25.14 24.85 4.16
CA GLN A 276 -25.34 23.40 4.27
C GLN A 276 -24.17 22.63 3.64
N LEU A 277 -23.70 23.07 2.45
CA LEU A 277 -22.55 22.46 1.80
C LEU A 277 -21.28 22.55 2.69
N HIS A 278 -20.98 23.73 3.25
CA HIS A 278 -19.85 23.88 4.16
C HIS A 278 -19.95 22.99 5.40
N ARG A 279 -21.14 22.92 6.04
CA ARG A 279 -21.36 22.06 7.20
C ARG A 279 -21.18 20.58 6.84
N LEU A 280 -21.68 20.18 5.69
CA LEU A 280 -21.59 18.80 5.18
C LEU A 280 -20.13 18.39 4.94
N PHE A 281 -19.36 19.24 4.24
CA PHE A 281 -17.94 19.00 4.02
C PHE A 281 -17.13 18.95 5.32
N ARG A 282 -17.32 19.92 6.21
CA ARG A 282 -16.64 19.93 7.51
C ARG A 282 -16.95 18.68 8.34
N HIS A 283 -18.22 18.27 8.37
CA HIS A 283 -18.63 17.08 9.13
C HIS A 283 -18.03 15.77 8.59
N HIS A 284 -18.02 15.59 7.26
CA HIS A 284 -17.61 14.31 6.67
C HIS A 284 -16.14 14.27 6.23
N THR A 285 -15.50 15.39 5.99
CA THR A 285 -14.12 15.45 5.45
C THR A 285 -13.14 16.22 6.31
N GLY A 286 -13.62 16.88 7.36
CA GLY A 286 -12.80 17.81 8.17
C GLY A 286 -12.40 19.09 7.42
N MET A 287 -12.66 19.19 6.11
CA MET A 287 -12.25 20.28 5.22
C MET A 287 -13.43 21.16 4.82
N SER A 288 -13.16 22.40 4.42
CA SER A 288 -14.14 23.20 3.67
C SER A 288 -14.27 22.69 2.21
N PRO A 289 -15.38 22.99 1.50
CA PRO A 289 -15.52 22.64 0.08
C PRO A 289 -14.35 23.13 -0.79
N THR A 290 -13.85 24.33 -0.53
CA THR A 290 -12.73 24.92 -1.27
C THR A 290 -11.41 24.21 -1.01
N GLU A 291 -11.12 23.86 0.25
CA GLU A 291 -9.93 23.09 0.63
C GLU A 291 -9.95 21.70 0.00
N TYR A 292 -11.09 21.00 0.08
CA TYR A 292 -11.29 19.69 -0.53
C TYR A 292 -11.11 19.73 -2.04
N TYR A 293 -11.73 20.71 -2.72
CA TYR A 293 -11.62 20.86 -4.17
C TYR A 293 -10.18 21.11 -4.63
N ARG A 294 -9.46 21.96 -3.89
CA ARG A 294 -8.03 22.21 -4.14
C ARG A 294 -7.21 20.93 -3.98
N ASP A 295 -7.50 20.12 -2.97
CA ASP A 295 -6.82 18.85 -2.74
C ASP A 295 -7.07 17.84 -3.89
N VAL A 296 -8.31 17.72 -4.37
CA VAL A 296 -8.66 16.90 -5.54
C VAL A 296 -7.86 17.34 -6.78
N ARG A 297 -7.75 18.64 -7.03
CA ARG A 297 -7.00 19.20 -8.15
C ARG A 297 -5.50 18.96 -8.03
N LEU A 298 -4.93 19.10 -6.85
CA LEU A 298 -3.51 18.82 -6.59
C LEU A 298 -3.17 17.35 -6.76
N ARG A 299 -4.02 16.44 -6.30
CA ARG A 299 -3.85 14.99 -6.56
C ARG A 299 -3.87 14.67 -8.06
N ARG A 300 -4.79 15.26 -8.81
CA ARG A 300 -4.82 15.11 -10.27
C ARG A 300 -3.56 15.66 -10.92
N ALA A 301 -3.11 16.84 -10.50
CA ALA A 301 -1.87 17.43 -10.98
C ALA A 301 -0.66 16.52 -10.73
N ARG A 302 -0.57 15.93 -9.54
CA ARG A 302 0.50 14.99 -9.20
C ARG A 302 0.51 13.78 -10.14
N LEU A 303 -0.65 13.18 -10.38
CA LEU A 303 -0.77 12.06 -11.33
C LEU A 303 -0.30 12.46 -12.74
N MET A 304 -0.64 13.66 -13.21
CA MET A 304 -0.17 14.15 -14.51
C MET A 304 1.34 14.40 -14.53
N LEU A 305 1.90 14.95 -13.45
CA LEU A 305 3.34 15.21 -13.34
C LEU A 305 4.17 13.91 -13.37
N LEU A 306 3.68 12.86 -12.71
CA LEU A 306 4.39 11.58 -12.59
C LEU A 306 4.20 10.66 -13.81
N ASN A 307 3.07 10.78 -14.53
CA ASN A 307 2.71 9.88 -15.62
C ASN A 307 2.85 10.52 -17.01
N THR A 308 3.25 11.79 -17.12
CA THR A 308 3.38 12.48 -18.41
C THR A 308 4.60 13.40 -18.42
N THR A 309 5.06 13.72 -19.64
CA THR A 309 6.11 14.71 -19.87
C THR A 309 5.58 16.16 -20.02
N ALA A 310 4.28 16.37 -19.79
CA ALA A 310 3.64 17.68 -19.95
C ALA A 310 4.35 18.77 -19.10
N PRO A 311 4.58 19.97 -19.64
CA PRO A 311 5.18 21.07 -18.88
C PRO A 311 4.41 21.35 -17.58
N ILE A 312 5.12 21.70 -16.49
CA ILE A 312 4.50 21.96 -15.19
C ILE A 312 3.43 23.06 -15.27
N VAL A 313 3.65 24.04 -16.15
CA VAL A 313 2.69 25.13 -16.40
C VAL A 313 1.38 24.59 -17.00
N GLU A 314 1.48 23.67 -17.96
CA GLU A 314 0.32 23.03 -18.58
C GLU A 314 -0.46 22.19 -17.57
N VAL A 315 0.25 21.42 -16.71
CA VAL A 315 -0.37 20.66 -15.62
C VAL A 315 -1.12 21.59 -14.66
N ALA A 316 -0.53 22.74 -14.30
CA ALA A 316 -1.19 23.74 -13.47
C ALA A 316 -2.47 24.25 -14.10
N VAL A 317 -2.45 24.60 -15.38
CA VAL A 317 -3.63 25.06 -16.15
C VAL A 317 -4.68 23.96 -16.25
N ALA A 318 -4.30 22.75 -16.66
CA ALA A 318 -5.19 21.59 -16.80
C ALA A 318 -5.88 21.18 -15.48
N THR A 319 -5.33 21.63 -14.36
CA THR A 319 -5.91 21.40 -13.02
C THR A 319 -6.46 22.70 -12.42
N GLY A 320 -6.72 23.74 -13.27
CA GLY A 320 -7.45 24.93 -12.94
C GLY A 320 -6.70 25.93 -12.03
N PHE A 321 -5.38 25.88 -11.97
CA PHE A 321 -4.61 26.91 -11.28
C PHE A 321 -4.31 28.07 -12.22
N SER A 322 -4.68 29.27 -11.81
CA SER A 322 -4.52 30.49 -12.60
C SER A 322 -3.08 30.97 -12.72
N THR A 323 -2.19 30.59 -11.79
CA THR A 323 -0.77 30.97 -11.82
C THR A 323 0.12 29.81 -11.36
N HIS A 324 1.28 29.69 -12.02
CA HIS A 324 2.31 28.70 -11.65
C HIS A 324 2.80 28.87 -10.20
N SER A 325 2.97 30.11 -9.74
CA SER A 325 3.43 30.40 -8.38
C SER A 325 2.45 29.92 -7.32
N HIS A 326 1.14 30.16 -7.53
CA HIS A 326 0.10 29.66 -6.63
C HIS A 326 0.02 28.13 -6.63
N PHE A 327 0.10 27.52 -7.82
CA PHE A 327 0.16 26.05 -7.96
C PHE A 327 1.33 25.46 -7.16
N THR A 328 2.56 25.95 -7.42
CA THR A 328 3.78 25.45 -6.77
C THR A 328 3.72 25.60 -5.26
N LYS A 329 3.20 26.72 -4.74
CA LYS A 329 3.01 26.94 -3.31
C LYS A 329 2.03 25.92 -2.71
N CYS A 330 0.86 25.75 -3.32
CA CYS A 330 -0.16 24.80 -2.85
C CYS A 330 0.34 23.36 -2.92
N TYR A 331 1.05 23.02 -4.01
CA TYR A 331 1.62 21.69 -4.21
C TYR A 331 2.64 21.35 -3.12
N ARG A 332 3.59 22.27 -2.86
CA ARG A 332 4.59 22.07 -1.82
C ARG A 332 3.98 21.98 -0.41
N GLN A 333 2.95 22.78 -0.13
CA GLN A 333 2.21 22.67 1.12
C GLN A 333 1.54 21.30 1.30
N ARG A 334 1.05 20.72 0.21
CA ARG A 334 0.32 19.44 0.25
C ARG A 334 1.24 18.22 0.27
N PHE A 335 2.32 18.22 -0.53
CA PHE A 335 3.17 17.04 -0.76
C PHE A 335 4.59 17.15 -0.17
N GLY A 336 4.93 18.29 0.44
CA GLY A 336 6.25 18.50 1.05
C GLY A 336 7.38 18.83 0.06
N VAL A 337 7.17 18.56 -1.24
CA VAL A 337 8.15 18.76 -2.32
C VAL A 337 7.61 19.67 -3.41
N SER A 338 8.50 20.26 -4.23
CA SER A 338 8.07 21.05 -5.39
C SER A 338 7.62 20.14 -6.55
N PRO A 339 6.76 20.61 -7.46
CA PRO A 339 6.34 19.84 -8.64
C PRO A 339 7.51 19.35 -9.49
N SER A 340 8.56 20.17 -9.65
CA SER A 340 9.75 19.80 -10.41
C SER A 340 10.56 18.71 -9.72
N HIS A 341 10.68 18.77 -8.41
CA HIS A 341 11.41 17.78 -7.63
C HIS A 341 10.66 16.43 -7.59
N ASP A 342 9.34 16.47 -7.42
CA ASP A 342 8.50 15.26 -7.40
C ASP A 342 8.56 14.51 -8.75
N ARG A 343 8.69 15.25 -9.88
CA ARG A 343 8.89 14.67 -11.23
C ARG A 343 10.25 13.99 -11.41
N LEU A 344 11.29 14.51 -10.79
CA LEU A 344 12.65 13.97 -10.93
C LEU A 344 12.90 12.70 -10.08
N ASN A 345 12.00 12.43 -9.14
CA ASN A 345 12.09 11.26 -8.25
C ASN A 345 11.31 10.03 -8.79
N VAL A 346 10.98 10.04 -10.09
CA VAL A 346 10.34 8.91 -10.81
C VAL A 346 11.37 8.34 -11.85
#